data_9ed1d46a0333f77f3cc2f87cd9a3a7db
#
_entry.id   9ed1d46a0333f77f3cc2f87cd9a3a7db
#
_cell.length_a   1.000
_cell.length_b   1.000
_cell.length_c   1.000
_cell.angle_alpha   90.00
_cell.angle_beta   90.00
_cell.angle_gamma   90.00
#
_symmetry.space_group_name_H-M   'P 1'
#
loop_
_entity.id
_entity.type
_entity.pdbx_description
1 polymer ?
#
loop_
_entity_poly.entity_id
_entity_poly.type
_entity_poly.pdbx_seq_one_letter_code
_entity_poly.pdbx_strand_id
1 'polypeptide(L)'
;MGVSRPAARRWEGWKDGDVDPALAVTFAPWTFPREASPQAVQENSERVAAALALGHEVADSAYIAPNAVLAAETFALGERSYLAAHAHITGDVRIGADCSVNVSVAVRGTVTIGDGVRIGTHSSLLGFDHGFADANVPVFQQPHTSRGITIEDDVWFGAQVLVLDGVTIGAHSVIGAGAVVTKSIPAYSIAVGNPARVVRDRRTGQRPGAVSALLPAQLTAFAEQARSEIPAIVESAWDGQFYRDAPGARPTKRAHCDAVELSNLLLSAPPAQLSQESHVAQLLAGRDAESGLIPELGSDAHGEDLKGEGAYHVLAVGYALDLLGARFPSA
;
A
#
# COMPACT_ATOMS: atom_id res chain seq x y z
N MET A 1 26.11 20.22 20.95
CA MET A 1 26.14 21.21 19.85
C MET A 1 24.71 21.48 19.48
N GLY A 2 24.18 22.66 19.86
CA GLY A 2 22.79 23.03 19.62
C GLY A 2 22.59 23.36 18.15
N VAL A 3 21.74 22.60 17.48
CA VAL A 3 21.27 22.95 16.12
C VAL A 3 20.27 24.09 16.28
N SER A 4 20.67 25.32 15.96
CA SER A 4 19.75 26.45 15.87
C SER A 4 18.76 26.17 14.74
N ARG A 5 17.47 26.07 15.09
CA ARG A 5 16.38 26.03 14.11
C ARG A 5 16.42 27.33 13.30
N PRO A 6 16.44 27.27 11.94
CA PRO A 6 16.28 28.49 11.14
C PRO A 6 14.92 29.10 11.45
N ALA A 7 14.89 30.41 11.65
CA ALA A 7 13.64 31.16 11.80
C ALA A 7 12.77 30.88 10.57
N ALA A 8 11.51 30.47 10.83
CA ALA A 8 10.53 30.29 9.78
C ALA A 8 10.43 31.59 8.96
N ARG A 9 10.70 31.51 7.66
CA ARG A 9 10.50 32.68 6.77
C ARG A 9 9.00 33.02 6.81
N ARG A 10 8.68 34.23 7.28
CA ARG A 10 7.33 34.80 7.11
C ARG A 10 7.05 34.90 5.61
N TRP A 11 5.86 34.48 5.23
CA TRP A 11 5.39 34.68 3.85
C TRP A 11 5.16 36.18 3.61
N GLU A 12 5.92 36.81 2.70
CA GLU A 12 5.98 38.25 2.53
C GLU A 12 4.70 38.91 1.96
N GLY A 13 3.62 38.16 1.81
CA GLY A 13 2.34 38.63 1.25
C GLY A 13 1.30 39.15 2.26
N TRP A 14 1.53 38.94 3.57
CA TRP A 14 0.58 39.34 4.61
C TRP A 14 1.18 40.48 5.45
N LYS A 15 0.47 41.60 5.52
CA LYS A 15 0.86 42.72 6.41
C LYS A 15 0.37 42.42 7.82
N ASP A 16 1.17 42.81 8.83
CA ASP A 16 0.76 42.77 10.23
C ASP A 16 -0.52 43.60 10.38
N GLY A 17 -1.63 42.96 10.77
CA GLY A 17 -2.94 43.60 10.90
C GLY A 17 -4.04 43.10 9.95
N ASP A 18 -3.70 42.32 8.92
CA ASP A 18 -4.68 41.85 7.92
C ASP A 18 -5.51 40.63 8.41
N VAL A 19 -5.16 39.99 9.53
CA VAL A 19 -5.87 38.86 10.11
C VAL A 19 -6.22 39.15 11.55
N ASP A 20 -7.48 38.95 11.91
CA ASP A 20 -7.91 38.96 13.31
C ASP A 20 -7.06 37.94 14.10
N PRO A 21 -6.33 38.38 15.14
CA PRO A 21 -5.49 37.49 15.96
C PRO A 21 -6.27 36.29 16.55
N ALA A 22 -7.54 36.47 16.87
CA ALA A 22 -8.40 35.40 17.37
C ALA A 22 -8.66 34.36 16.27
N LEU A 23 -8.85 34.81 15.02
CA LEU A 23 -9.02 33.93 13.87
C LEU A 23 -7.71 33.18 13.55
N ALA A 24 -6.57 33.86 13.63
CA ALA A 24 -5.26 33.26 13.40
C ALA A 24 -5.02 32.06 14.35
N VAL A 25 -5.27 32.22 15.64
CA VAL A 25 -5.13 31.16 16.65
C VAL A 25 -6.11 30.00 16.39
N THR A 26 -7.31 30.27 15.94
CA THR A 26 -8.33 29.25 15.64
C THR A 26 -7.87 28.26 14.56
N PHE A 27 -7.18 28.75 13.53
CA PHE A 27 -6.66 27.93 12.44
C PHE A 27 -5.19 27.48 12.65
N ALA A 28 -4.47 28.13 13.56
CA ALA A 28 -3.09 27.81 13.93
C ALA A 28 -2.95 27.59 15.45
N PRO A 29 -3.64 26.62 16.06
CA PRO A 29 -3.72 26.46 17.52
C PRO A 29 -2.37 26.28 18.22
N TRP A 30 -1.35 25.83 17.52
CA TRP A 30 0.01 25.70 18.07
C TRP A 30 0.64 27.06 18.45
N THR A 31 0.05 28.18 18.02
CA THR A 31 0.47 29.53 18.43
C THR A 31 -0.22 29.97 19.73
N PHE A 32 -1.37 29.34 20.10
CA PHE A 32 -2.18 29.73 21.25
C PHE A 32 -1.39 29.98 22.54
N PRO A 33 -0.44 29.12 22.96
CA PRO A 33 0.27 29.32 24.21
C PRO A 33 1.15 30.58 24.27
N ARG A 34 1.45 31.17 23.09
CA ARG A 34 2.37 32.31 22.97
C ARG A 34 1.70 33.59 22.47
N GLU A 35 0.63 33.46 21.69
CA GLU A 35 0.05 34.56 20.90
C GLU A 35 -1.41 34.84 21.26
N ALA A 36 -2.05 34.01 22.15
CA ALA A 36 -3.41 34.23 22.53
C ALA A 36 -3.57 35.52 23.40
N SER A 37 -4.59 36.30 23.07
CA SER A 37 -4.99 37.44 23.90
C SER A 37 -5.58 36.95 25.23
N PRO A 38 -5.60 37.79 26.31
CA PRO A 38 -6.24 37.43 27.54
C PRO A 38 -7.72 37.02 27.37
N GLN A 39 -8.42 37.64 26.43
CA GLN A 39 -9.80 37.29 26.09
C GLN A 39 -9.88 35.89 25.48
N ALA A 40 -9.01 35.56 24.52
CA ALA A 40 -8.97 34.25 23.88
C ALA A 40 -8.64 33.13 24.91
N VAL A 41 -7.78 33.42 25.87
CA VAL A 41 -7.48 32.49 26.98
C VAL A 41 -8.73 32.28 27.85
N GLN A 42 -9.43 33.34 28.23
CA GLN A 42 -10.66 33.26 29.02
C GLN A 42 -11.74 32.45 28.27
N GLU A 43 -11.97 32.75 26.99
CA GLU A 43 -12.95 32.05 26.16
C GLU A 43 -12.62 30.55 26.00
N ASN A 44 -11.32 30.21 25.90
CA ASN A 44 -10.91 28.79 25.88
C ASN A 44 -11.18 28.12 27.22
N SER A 45 -10.87 28.78 28.33
CA SER A 45 -11.17 28.26 29.69
C SER A 45 -12.65 28.00 29.89
N GLU A 46 -13.52 28.85 29.36
CA GLU A 46 -14.98 28.66 29.39
C GLU A 46 -15.40 27.42 28.55
N ARG A 47 -14.81 27.21 27.37
CA ARG A 47 -15.07 26.00 26.56
C ARG A 47 -14.61 24.73 27.26
N VAL A 48 -13.42 24.74 27.88
CA VAL A 48 -12.92 23.62 28.68
C VAL A 48 -13.85 23.35 29.87
N ALA A 49 -14.27 24.40 30.63
CA ALA A 49 -15.20 24.25 31.73
C ALA A 49 -16.57 23.71 31.29
N ALA A 50 -17.07 24.12 30.13
CA ALA A 50 -18.31 23.59 29.57
C ALA A 50 -18.17 22.08 29.21
N ALA A 51 -17.05 21.66 28.67
CA ALA A 51 -16.78 20.24 28.39
C ALA A 51 -16.71 19.41 29.69
N LEU A 52 -16.02 19.92 30.70
CA LEU A 52 -15.95 19.30 32.05
C LEU A 52 -17.32 19.15 32.68
N ALA A 53 -18.19 20.17 32.56
CA ALA A 53 -19.56 20.14 33.08
C ALA A 53 -20.45 19.08 32.40
N LEU A 54 -20.11 18.67 31.18
CA LEU A 54 -20.75 17.56 30.47
C LEU A 54 -20.17 16.18 30.83
N GLY A 55 -19.21 16.12 31.77
CA GLY A 55 -18.58 14.89 32.23
C GLY A 55 -17.40 14.43 31.39
N HIS A 56 -16.89 15.26 30.49
CA HIS A 56 -15.69 14.98 29.72
C HIS A 56 -14.42 15.23 30.53
N GLU A 57 -13.31 14.63 30.10
CA GLU A 57 -11.99 14.76 30.74
C GLU A 57 -11.11 15.67 29.86
N VAL A 58 -10.98 16.95 30.17
CA VAL A 58 -10.20 17.90 29.37
C VAL A 58 -9.14 18.56 30.24
N ALA A 59 -7.89 18.49 29.84
CA ALA A 59 -6.80 19.14 30.59
C ALA A 59 -6.87 20.67 30.48
N ASP A 60 -6.50 21.38 31.56
CA ASP A 60 -6.52 22.85 31.60
C ASP A 60 -5.64 23.51 30.55
N SER A 61 -4.57 22.83 30.15
CA SER A 61 -3.62 23.26 29.10
C SER A 61 -4.07 22.93 27.66
N ALA A 62 -5.23 22.29 27.52
CA ALA A 62 -5.75 21.96 26.19
C ALA A 62 -6.41 23.18 25.53
N TYR A 63 -6.43 23.15 24.19
CA TYR A 63 -7.14 24.17 23.42
C TYR A 63 -8.25 23.56 22.58
N ILE A 64 -9.41 24.17 22.60
CA ILE A 64 -10.57 23.83 21.79
C ILE A 64 -10.97 25.06 20.98
N ALA A 65 -10.84 24.99 19.65
CA ALA A 65 -11.23 26.09 18.77
C ALA A 65 -12.74 26.42 18.92
N PRO A 66 -13.16 27.70 18.82
CA PRO A 66 -14.53 28.11 19.03
C PRO A 66 -15.54 27.48 18.06
N ASN A 67 -15.08 27.04 16.90
CA ASN A 67 -15.88 26.41 15.84
C ASN A 67 -15.57 24.89 15.69
N ALA A 68 -14.86 24.30 16.65
CA ALA A 68 -14.78 22.85 16.76
C ALA A 68 -16.11 22.29 17.26
N VAL A 69 -16.52 21.13 16.76
CA VAL A 69 -17.74 20.44 17.17
C VAL A 69 -17.38 19.28 18.09
N LEU A 70 -17.75 19.40 19.34
CA LEU A 70 -17.63 18.35 20.34
C LEU A 70 -19.02 17.82 20.67
N ALA A 71 -19.40 16.71 20.08
CA ALA A 71 -20.68 16.02 20.28
C ALA A 71 -20.43 14.53 20.61
N ALA A 72 -19.41 14.29 21.44
CA ALA A 72 -19.00 12.97 21.90
C ALA A 72 -19.88 12.47 23.05
N GLU A 73 -20.06 11.15 23.14
CA GLU A 73 -20.67 10.49 24.28
C GLU A 73 -19.71 10.48 25.48
N THR A 74 -18.46 10.06 25.21
CA THR A 74 -17.35 10.25 26.16
C THR A 74 -16.18 10.90 25.45
N PHE A 75 -15.48 11.80 26.13
CA PHE A 75 -14.34 12.50 25.52
C PHE A 75 -13.25 12.76 26.56
N ALA A 76 -12.00 12.51 26.14
CA ALA A 76 -10.83 12.92 26.89
C ALA A 76 -9.83 13.64 25.95
N LEU A 77 -9.26 14.76 26.44
CA LEU A 77 -8.22 15.52 25.74
C LEU A 77 -7.09 15.85 26.71
N GLY A 78 -5.94 15.29 26.45
CA GLY A 78 -4.77 15.40 27.32
C GLY A 78 -4.09 16.76 27.25
N GLU A 79 -3.09 16.94 28.12
CA GLU A 79 -2.34 18.20 28.27
C GLU A 79 -1.71 18.65 26.93
N ARG A 80 -1.71 19.96 26.69
CA ARG A 80 -1.11 20.62 25.53
C ARG A 80 -1.63 20.13 24.19
N SER A 81 -2.72 19.36 24.20
CA SER A 81 -3.39 18.90 22.98
C SER A 81 -4.41 19.95 22.51
N TYR A 82 -4.73 19.90 21.21
CA TYR A 82 -5.69 20.84 20.68
C TYR A 82 -6.64 20.26 19.63
N LEU A 83 -7.85 20.83 19.59
CA LEU A 83 -8.80 20.72 18.50
C LEU A 83 -8.80 22.03 17.70
N ALA A 84 -8.37 21.99 16.45
CA ALA A 84 -8.36 23.15 15.57
C ALA A 84 -9.76 23.43 14.98
N ALA A 85 -9.86 24.50 14.20
CA ALA A 85 -11.07 24.91 13.51
C ALA A 85 -11.77 23.75 12.79
N HIS A 86 -13.09 23.65 12.97
CA HIS A 86 -13.93 22.65 12.32
C HIS A 86 -13.55 21.19 12.60
N ALA A 87 -12.74 20.92 13.62
CA ALA A 87 -12.57 19.54 14.09
C ALA A 87 -13.92 19.01 14.59
N HIS A 88 -14.25 17.77 14.24
CA HIS A 88 -15.55 17.17 14.54
C HIS A 88 -15.35 15.86 15.31
N ILE A 89 -15.75 15.83 16.58
CA ILE A 89 -15.55 14.73 17.51
C ILE A 89 -16.91 14.16 17.92
N THR A 90 -17.15 12.86 17.67
CA THR A 90 -18.39 12.16 18.06
C THR A 90 -18.09 10.72 18.49
N GLY A 91 -18.89 10.17 19.41
CA GLY A 91 -18.73 8.81 19.95
C GLY A 91 -17.83 8.79 21.18
N ASP A 92 -17.08 7.71 21.36
CA ASP A 92 -16.17 7.51 22.50
C ASP A 92 -14.73 7.80 22.06
N VAL A 93 -14.22 8.98 22.40
CA VAL A 93 -12.92 9.44 21.89
C VAL A 93 -11.99 9.82 23.03
N ARG A 94 -10.79 9.23 23.04
CA ARG A 94 -9.71 9.58 23.96
C ARG A 94 -8.49 10.06 23.18
N ILE A 95 -7.97 11.21 23.53
CA ILE A 95 -6.79 11.82 22.91
C ILE A 95 -5.78 12.13 24.01
N GLY A 96 -4.57 11.59 23.88
CA GLY A 96 -3.48 11.79 24.83
C GLY A 96 -2.93 13.21 24.84
N ALA A 97 -1.78 13.38 25.50
CA ALA A 97 -1.09 14.67 25.63
C ALA A 97 -0.30 15.03 24.35
N ASP A 98 0.00 16.33 24.20
CA ASP A 98 0.81 16.86 23.09
C ASP A 98 0.29 16.53 21.68
N CYS A 99 -1.02 16.29 21.53
CA CYS A 99 -1.63 15.93 20.26
C CYS A 99 -2.13 17.13 19.46
N SER A 100 -2.11 17.00 18.13
CA SER A 100 -2.69 17.99 17.23
C SER A 100 -3.80 17.39 16.36
N VAL A 101 -5.04 17.82 16.60
CA VAL A 101 -6.17 17.55 15.73
C VAL A 101 -6.39 18.78 14.86
N ASN A 102 -5.87 18.75 13.65
CA ASN A 102 -5.84 19.92 12.77
C ASN A 102 -7.20 20.21 12.12
N VAL A 103 -7.23 21.28 11.31
CA VAL A 103 -8.44 21.83 10.70
C VAL A 103 -9.24 20.75 9.95
N SER A 104 -10.56 20.73 10.23
CA SER A 104 -11.53 19.84 9.56
C SER A 104 -11.22 18.34 9.72
N VAL A 105 -10.54 17.93 10.77
CA VAL A 105 -10.38 16.52 11.10
C VAL A 105 -11.67 15.99 11.71
N ALA A 106 -12.12 14.81 11.25
CA ALA A 106 -13.25 14.10 11.83
C ALA A 106 -12.77 12.87 12.61
N VAL A 107 -13.15 12.76 13.89
CA VAL A 107 -12.92 11.58 14.74
C VAL A 107 -14.27 11.08 15.23
N ARG A 108 -14.66 9.88 14.81
CA ARG A 108 -16.02 9.37 15.02
C ARG A 108 -16.02 7.92 15.47
N GLY A 109 -16.95 7.58 16.37
CA GLY A 109 -17.08 6.25 16.94
C GLY A 109 -16.09 6.00 18.08
N THR A 110 -15.62 4.77 18.25
CA THR A 110 -14.66 4.41 19.30
C THR A 110 -13.24 4.63 18.82
N VAL A 111 -12.54 5.65 19.36
CA VAL A 111 -11.18 6.00 18.92
C VAL A 111 -10.30 6.35 20.13
N THR A 112 -9.16 5.65 20.23
CA THR A 112 -8.13 5.95 21.21
C THR A 112 -6.87 6.44 20.52
N ILE A 113 -6.35 7.59 20.94
CA ILE A 113 -5.16 8.24 20.39
C ILE A 113 -4.17 8.47 21.53
N GLY A 114 -2.97 7.95 21.39
CA GLY A 114 -1.87 8.10 22.34
C GLY A 114 -1.29 9.51 22.36
N ASP A 115 -0.09 9.64 22.93
CA ASP A 115 0.58 10.92 23.12
C ASP A 115 1.37 11.35 21.86
N GLY A 116 1.50 12.65 21.67
CA GLY A 116 2.36 13.23 20.61
C GLY A 116 1.84 13.06 19.19
N VAL A 117 0.61 12.61 18.99
CA VAL A 117 0.05 12.33 17.67
C VAL A 117 -0.25 13.62 16.90
N ARG A 118 0.12 13.64 15.61
CA ARG A 118 -0.12 14.76 14.70
C ARG A 118 -1.09 14.34 13.60
N ILE A 119 -2.31 14.86 13.59
CA ILE A 119 -3.34 14.53 12.59
C ILE A 119 -3.46 15.69 11.60
N GLY A 120 -3.06 15.44 10.34
CA GLY A 120 -3.13 16.41 9.26
C GLY A 120 -4.56 16.80 8.89
N THR A 121 -4.74 17.97 8.29
CA THR A 121 -6.04 18.56 7.95
C THR A 121 -6.89 17.62 7.08
N HIS A 122 -8.21 17.68 7.26
CA HIS A 122 -9.21 16.90 6.49
C HIS A 122 -9.05 15.38 6.63
N SER A 123 -8.35 14.88 7.64
CA SER A 123 -8.27 13.44 7.91
C SER A 123 -9.55 12.97 8.64
N SER A 124 -9.90 11.69 8.46
CA SER A 124 -11.07 11.08 9.08
C SER A 124 -10.70 9.75 9.70
N LEU A 125 -11.01 9.60 10.99
CA LEU A 125 -10.88 8.36 11.76
C LEU A 125 -12.29 7.86 12.06
N LEU A 126 -12.70 6.76 11.44
CA LEU A 126 -14.06 6.22 11.49
C LEU A 126 -14.05 4.91 12.27
N GLY A 127 -14.15 4.99 13.61
CA GLY A 127 -14.13 3.86 14.54
C GLY A 127 -15.48 3.15 14.67
N PHE A 128 -16.23 3.07 13.59
CA PHE A 128 -17.45 2.28 13.43
C PHE A 128 -17.71 1.99 11.96
N ASP A 129 -18.57 1.02 11.67
CA ASP A 129 -19.00 0.70 10.32
C ASP A 129 -20.51 0.42 10.28
N HIS A 130 -21.14 0.59 9.13
CA HIS A 130 -22.51 0.17 8.91
C HIS A 130 -22.58 -1.34 8.69
N GLY A 131 -23.57 -2.01 9.30
CA GLY A 131 -23.89 -3.40 8.95
C GLY A 131 -24.38 -3.47 7.49
N PHE A 132 -23.82 -4.39 6.73
CA PHE A 132 -24.18 -4.61 5.31
C PHE A 132 -24.16 -6.09 4.91
N ALA A 133 -23.98 -6.99 5.90
CA ALA A 133 -23.81 -8.42 5.65
C ALA A 133 -25.07 -9.11 5.11
N ASP A 134 -26.26 -8.66 5.49
CA ASP A 134 -27.51 -9.18 4.97
C ASP A 134 -27.94 -8.40 3.73
N ALA A 135 -27.81 -9.02 2.56
CA ALA A 135 -28.18 -8.42 1.27
C ALA A 135 -29.69 -8.17 1.11
N ASN A 136 -30.54 -8.77 1.96
CA ASN A 136 -31.99 -8.62 1.91
C ASN A 136 -32.50 -7.50 2.83
N VAL A 137 -31.64 -6.96 3.68
CA VAL A 137 -31.97 -5.87 4.61
C VAL A 137 -31.26 -4.60 4.17
N PRO A 138 -31.98 -3.48 3.98
CA PRO A 138 -31.36 -2.18 3.68
C PRO A 138 -30.28 -1.80 4.70
N VAL A 139 -29.17 -1.24 4.22
CA VAL A 139 -28.00 -0.92 5.07
C VAL A 139 -28.39 -0.06 6.29
N PHE A 140 -29.29 0.93 6.13
CA PHE A 140 -29.72 1.81 7.22
C PHE A 140 -30.52 1.10 8.33
N GLN A 141 -31.02 -0.11 8.07
CA GLN A 141 -31.75 -0.93 9.05
C GLN A 141 -30.84 -1.95 9.75
N GLN A 142 -29.63 -2.16 9.24
CA GLN A 142 -28.67 -3.05 9.88
C GLN A 142 -27.93 -2.34 11.02
N PRO A 143 -27.61 -3.01 12.12
CA PRO A 143 -26.91 -2.41 13.24
C PRO A 143 -25.50 -1.97 12.83
N HIS A 144 -25.03 -0.88 13.42
CA HIS A 144 -23.63 -0.47 13.32
C HIS A 144 -22.74 -1.48 14.07
N THR A 145 -21.52 -1.63 13.60
CA THR A 145 -20.46 -2.38 14.27
C THR A 145 -19.34 -1.42 14.63
N SER A 146 -18.67 -1.61 15.77
CA SER A 146 -17.50 -0.85 16.18
C SER A 146 -16.50 -1.79 16.83
N ARG A 147 -15.35 -1.92 16.21
CA ARG A 147 -14.16 -2.60 16.76
C ARG A 147 -13.20 -1.58 17.37
N GLY A 148 -13.38 -0.33 17.00
CA GLY A 148 -12.58 0.79 17.40
C GLY A 148 -11.27 0.97 16.64
N ILE A 149 -10.72 2.18 16.75
CA ILE A 149 -9.41 2.56 16.22
C ILE A 149 -8.47 2.83 17.36
N THR A 150 -7.24 2.33 17.27
CA THR A 150 -6.15 2.65 18.20
C THR A 150 -5.00 3.28 17.43
N ILE A 151 -4.63 4.50 17.82
CA ILE A 151 -3.44 5.19 17.35
C ILE A 151 -2.48 5.27 18.52
N GLU A 152 -1.33 4.64 18.39
CA GLU A 152 -0.30 4.69 19.44
C GLU A 152 0.51 6.00 19.38
N ASP A 153 1.51 6.15 20.26
CA ASP A 153 2.26 7.38 20.45
C ASP A 153 3.10 7.81 19.23
N ASP A 154 3.34 9.12 19.12
CA ASP A 154 4.22 9.74 18.09
C ASP A 154 3.85 9.33 16.64
N VAL A 155 2.57 9.16 16.35
CA VAL A 155 2.11 8.90 14.99
C VAL A 155 1.87 10.23 14.25
N TRP A 156 2.34 10.31 13.01
CA TRP A 156 2.06 11.44 12.14
C TRP A 156 1.23 11.05 10.93
N PHE A 157 0.07 11.72 10.80
CA PHE A 157 -0.78 11.67 9.61
C PHE A 157 -0.52 12.88 8.73
N GLY A 158 -0.25 12.67 7.46
CA GLY A 158 -0.39 13.69 6.43
C GLY A 158 -1.84 14.16 6.30
N ALA A 159 -2.10 15.13 5.42
CA ALA A 159 -3.46 15.59 5.17
C ALA A 159 -4.32 14.52 4.46
N GLN A 160 -5.66 14.57 4.70
CA GLN A 160 -6.65 13.74 4.00
C GLN A 160 -6.44 12.23 4.17
N VAL A 161 -5.96 11.79 5.33
CA VAL A 161 -5.86 10.36 5.67
C VAL A 161 -7.22 9.85 6.14
N LEU A 162 -7.62 8.67 5.65
CA LEU A 162 -8.79 7.94 6.12
C LEU A 162 -8.36 6.68 6.86
N VAL A 163 -8.84 6.50 8.11
CA VAL A 163 -8.63 5.28 8.91
C VAL A 163 -9.96 4.60 9.15
N LEU A 164 -10.05 3.31 8.82
CA LEU A 164 -11.26 2.51 8.97
C LEU A 164 -11.31 1.79 10.32
N ASP A 165 -12.51 1.33 10.68
CA ASP A 165 -12.79 0.61 11.92
C ASP A 165 -11.92 -0.64 12.11
N GLY A 166 -11.52 -0.91 13.35
CA GLY A 166 -10.70 -2.06 13.73
C GLY A 166 -9.22 -1.94 13.43
N VAL A 167 -8.73 -0.76 13.05
CA VAL A 167 -7.32 -0.52 12.72
C VAL A 167 -6.54 -0.07 13.96
N THR A 168 -5.35 -0.66 14.13
CA THR A 168 -4.32 -0.16 15.04
C THR A 168 -3.16 0.41 14.22
N ILE A 169 -2.71 1.63 14.54
CA ILE A 169 -1.50 2.22 13.97
C ILE A 169 -0.45 2.29 15.06
N GLY A 170 0.59 1.49 14.88
CA GLY A 170 1.68 1.33 15.85
C GLY A 170 2.52 2.59 16.00
N ALA A 171 3.11 2.76 17.19
CA ALA A 171 3.85 3.94 17.60
C ALA A 171 4.95 4.34 16.61
N HIS A 172 5.23 5.63 16.58
CA HIS A 172 6.29 6.22 15.75
C HIS A 172 6.09 6.07 14.24
N SER A 173 4.87 5.74 13.78
CA SER A 173 4.56 5.56 12.37
C SER A 173 4.22 6.87 11.67
N VAL A 174 4.39 6.89 10.35
CA VAL A 174 4.04 8.00 9.47
C VAL A 174 3.07 7.51 8.40
N ILE A 175 1.91 8.14 8.33
CA ILE A 175 0.89 7.85 7.32
C ILE A 175 0.88 9.00 6.32
N GLY A 176 1.24 8.70 5.08
CA GLY A 176 1.33 9.72 4.02
C GLY A 176 -0.03 10.30 3.65
N ALA A 177 -0.03 11.53 3.15
CA ALA A 177 -1.24 12.24 2.75
C ALA A 177 -2.07 11.44 1.72
N GLY A 178 -3.41 11.52 1.85
CA GLY A 178 -4.35 10.80 0.99
C GLY A 178 -4.39 9.29 1.18
N ALA A 179 -3.73 8.75 2.19
CA ALA A 179 -3.74 7.31 2.44
C ALA A 179 -5.08 6.83 3.01
N VAL A 180 -5.52 5.63 2.60
CA VAL A 180 -6.69 4.94 3.16
C VAL A 180 -6.22 3.70 3.91
N VAL A 181 -6.24 3.77 5.25
CA VAL A 181 -5.73 2.71 6.12
C VAL A 181 -6.86 1.72 6.42
N THR A 182 -6.81 0.58 5.78
CA THR A 182 -7.81 -0.49 5.87
C THR A 182 -7.34 -1.69 6.70
N LYS A 183 -6.07 -1.69 7.13
CA LYS A 183 -5.43 -2.74 7.96
C LYS A 183 -4.45 -2.11 8.92
N SER A 184 -4.23 -2.75 10.05
CA SER A 184 -3.27 -2.29 11.06
C SER A 184 -1.86 -2.11 10.49
N ILE A 185 -1.18 -1.08 10.96
CA ILE A 185 0.16 -0.68 10.54
C ILE A 185 1.12 -0.94 11.71
N PRO A 186 2.19 -1.69 11.53
CA PRO A 186 3.19 -1.92 12.57
C PRO A 186 3.89 -0.62 13.01
N ALA A 187 4.40 -0.60 14.25
CA ALA A 187 5.19 0.52 14.74
C ALA A 187 6.39 0.84 13.83
N TYR A 188 6.82 2.10 13.84
CA TYR A 188 7.94 2.62 13.04
C TYR A 188 7.75 2.48 11.52
N SER A 189 6.54 2.35 11.04
CA SER A 189 6.26 2.22 9.62
C SER A 189 6.06 3.57 8.94
N ILE A 190 6.48 3.67 7.67
CA ILE A 190 6.02 4.71 6.75
C ILE A 190 5.06 4.03 5.78
N ALA A 191 3.78 4.38 5.85
CA ALA A 191 2.72 3.79 5.03
C ALA A 191 2.05 4.85 4.15
N VAL A 192 1.76 4.51 2.89
CA VAL A 192 1.16 5.43 1.91
C VAL A 192 0.19 4.70 0.98
N GLY A 193 -0.67 5.45 0.32
CA GLY A 193 -1.52 4.99 -0.77
C GLY A 193 -2.93 4.56 -0.37
N ASN A 194 -3.73 4.18 -1.35
CA ASN A 194 -5.09 3.68 -1.21
C ASN A 194 -5.24 2.33 -1.95
N PRO A 195 -5.36 1.20 -1.22
CA PRO A 195 -5.22 1.10 0.23
C PRO A 195 -3.77 1.32 0.69
N ALA A 196 -3.60 1.80 1.94
CA ALA A 196 -2.29 2.07 2.51
C ALA A 196 -1.41 0.81 2.59
N ARG A 197 -0.15 0.98 2.22
CA ARG A 197 0.88 -0.08 2.33
C ARG A 197 2.11 0.49 3.00
N VAL A 198 2.73 -0.31 3.87
CA VAL A 198 4.03 0.04 4.45
C VAL A 198 5.07 0.03 3.32
N VAL A 199 5.71 1.16 3.10
CA VAL A 199 6.72 1.33 2.04
C VAL A 199 8.13 1.42 2.59
N ARG A 200 8.27 1.68 3.91
CA ARG A 200 9.57 1.87 4.56
C ARG A 200 9.48 1.68 6.07
N ASP A 201 10.54 1.18 6.70
CA ASP A 201 10.76 1.28 8.14
C ASP A 201 11.39 2.65 8.45
N ARG A 202 10.80 3.40 9.40
CA ARG A 202 11.23 4.77 9.76
C ARG A 202 12.62 4.81 10.38
N ARG A 203 13.04 3.75 11.07
CA ARG A 203 14.34 3.66 11.77
C ARG A 203 15.48 3.40 10.81
N THR A 204 15.26 2.49 9.86
CA THR A 204 16.32 1.98 8.98
C THR A 204 16.29 2.61 7.59
N GLY A 205 15.16 3.21 7.22
CA GLY A 205 14.90 3.70 5.86
C GLY A 205 14.71 2.58 4.83
N GLN A 206 14.74 1.32 5.24
CA GLN A 206 14.61 0.18 4.34
C GLN A 206 13.14 -0.08 3.97
N ARG A 207 12.90 -0.65 2.80
CA ARG A 207 11.57 -1.11 2.39
C ARG A 207 11.21 -2.40 3.13
N PRO A 208 9.93 -2.64 3.51
CA PRO A 208 9.49 -3.94 4.00
C PRO A 208 9.81 -5.00 2.95
N GLY A 209 10.45 -6.07 3.40
CA GLY A 209 10.95 -7.08 2.46
C GLY A 209 12.18 -6.64 1.67
N ALA A 210 12.82 -5.50 2.00
CA ALA A 210 14.18 -5.24 1.58
C ALA A 210 15.03 -6.38 2.11
N VAL A 211 15.45 -7.15 1.18
CA VAL A 211 16.05 -8.45 1.26
C VAL A 211 17.23 -8.38 2.22
N SER A 212 17.21 -9.22 3.23
CA SER A 212 18.38 -9.51 4.08
C SER A 212 19.62 -9.58 3.19
N ALA A 213 20.77 -9.09 3.68
CA ALA A 213 22.06 -9.23 2.98
C ALA A 213 22.39 -10.70 2.61
N LEU A 214 21.70 -11.65 3.21
CA LEU A 214 21.77 -13.09 2.93
C LEU A 214 21.03 -13.50 1.63
N LEU A 215 20.02 -12.73 1.17
CA LEU A 215 19.25 -13.15 0.00
C LEU A 215 20.04 -13.06 -1.33
N PRO A 216 20.95 -12.10 -1.58
CA PRO A 216 21.81 -12.17 -2.75
C PRO A 216 22.63 -13.45 -2.79
N ALA A 217 23.20 -13.87 -1.65
CA ALA A 217 23.96 -15.12 -1.55
C ALA A 217 23.06 -16.35 -1.75
N GLN A 218 21.85 -16.36 -1.19
CA GLN A 218 20.88 -17.45 -1.37
C GLN A 218 20.36 -17.53 -2.80
N LEU A 219 20.09 -16.40 -3.45
CA LEU A 219 19.72 -16.35 -4.87
C LEU A 219 20.85 -16.80 -5.79
N THR A 220 22.08 -16.42 -5.47
CA THR A 220 23.27 -16.89 -6.19
C THR A 220 23.41 -18.40 -6.07
N ALA A 221 23.34 -18.94 -4.85
CA ALA A 221 23.42 -20.37 -4.61
C ALA A 221 22.28 -21.15 -5.30
N PHE A 222 21.04 -20.62 -5.24
CA PHE A 222 19.91 -21.19 -5.97
C PHE A 222 20.13 -21.17 -7.48
N ALA A 223 20.62 -20.08 -8.04
CA ALA A 223 20.90 -19.97 -9.46
C ALA A 223 22.04 -20.92 -9.90
N GLU A 224 23.07 -21.09 -9.07
CA GLU A 224 24.14 -22.05 -9.31
C GLU A 224 23.62 -23.50 -9.27
N GLN A 225 22.82 -23.84 -8.27
CA GLN A 225 22.17 -25.14 -8.17
C GLN A 225 21.28 -25.40 -9.39
N ALA A 226 20.40 -24.47 -9.72
CA ALA A 226 19.55 -24.57 -10.90
C ALA A 226 20.35 -24.80 -12.19
N ARG A 227 21.44 -24.04 -12.40
CA ARG A 227 22.33 -24.25 -13.55
C ARG A 227 22.95 -25.65 -13.58
N SER A 228 23.28 -26.21 -12.43
CA SER A 228 23.84 -27.56 -12.36
C SER A 228 22.82 -28.66 -12.62
N GLU A 229 21.55 -28.44 -12.30
CA GLU A 229 20.48 -29.43 -12.42
C GLU A 229 19.77 -29.39 -13.79
N ILE A 230 19.68 -28.23 -14.44
CA ILE A 230 18.95 -28.05 -15.71
C ILE A 230 19.38 -29.02 -16.82
N PRO A 231 20.65 -29.32 -17.06
CA PRO A 231 21.02 -30.29 -18.07
C PRO A 231 20.37 -31.65 -17.87
N ALA A 232 20.31 -32.14 -16.64
CA ALA A 232 19.68 -33.42 -16.31
C ALA A 232 18.16 -33.38 -16.44
N ILE A 233 17.54 -32.25 -16.06
CA ILE A 233 16.10 -32.04 -16.22
C ILE A 233 15.71 -32.04 -17.69
N VAL A 234 16.41 -31.28 -18.51
CA VAL A 234 16.16 -31.19 -19.96
C VAL A 234 16.43 -32.55 -20.64
N GLU A 235 17.49 -33.28 -20.23
CA GLU A 235 17.76 -34.62 -20.69
C GLU A 235 16.63 -35.59 -20.33
N SER A 236 16.07 -35.51 -19.11
CA SER A 236 14.98 -36.39 -18.70
C SER A 236 13.66 -36.12 -19.44
N ALA A 237 13.50 -34.91 -19.98
CA ALA A 237 12.37 -34.51 -20.81
C ALA A 237 12.50 -34.95 -22.26
N TRP A 238 13.68 -35.40 -22.68
CA TRP A 238 14.00 -35.82 -24.06
C TRP A 238 13.81 -37.33 -24.26
N ASP A 239 13.01 -37.73 -25.26
CA ASP A 239 12.72 -39.15 -25.55
C ASP A 239 13.60 -39.75 -26.67
N GLY A 240 14.57 -39.00 -27.15
CA GLY A 240 15.41 -39.35 -28.28
C GLY A 240 14.98 -38.66 -29.59
N GLN A 241 13.79 -38.08 -29.64
CA GLN A 241 13.27 -37.37 -30.80
C GLN A 241 12.58 -36.07 -30.48
N PHE A 242 11.82 -36.02 -29.37
CA PHE A 242 11.02 -34.85 -28.98
C PHE A 242 11.08 -34.60 -27.48
N TYR A 243 10.76 -33.36 -27.07
CA TYR A 243 10.58 -33.00 -25.64
C TYR A 243 9.17 -33.31 -25.16
N ARG A 244 9.05 -33.68 -23.87
CA ARG A 244 7.82 -34.08 -23.16
C ARG A 244 7.72 -33.36 -21.81
N ASP A 245 6.52 -33.03 -21.36
CA ASP A 245 6.29 -32.40 -20.07
C ASP A 245 6.62 -33.32 -18.88
N ALA A 246 6.53 -34.64 -19.07
CA ALA A 246 6.89 -35.65 -18.09
C ALA A 246 7.26 -36.99 -18.77
N PRO A 247 8.03 -37.85 -18.08
CA PRO A 247 8.32 -39.19 -18.60
C PRO A 247 7.05 -39.96 -18.96
N GLY A 248 6.98 -40.48 -20.19
CA GLY A 248 5.81 -41.19 -20.71
C GLY A 248 4.66 -40.33 -21.22
N ALA A 249 4.69 -39.03 -21.06
CA ALA A 249 3.72 -38.12 -21.69
C ALA A 249 3.96 -38.07 -23.22
N ARG A 250 2.92 -37.66 -23.98
CA ARG A 250 3.09 -37.35 -25.40
C ARG A 250 3.97 -36.11 -25.60
N PRO A 251 4.77 -36.03 -26.67
CA PRO A 251 5.54 -34.82 -26.93
C PRO A 251 4.62 -33.65 -27.27
N THR A 252 5.04 -32.44 -26.87
CA THR A 252 4.28 -31.21 -27.13
C THR A 252 5.21 -30.10 -27.64
N LYS A 253 4.65 -29.19 -28.45
CA LYS A 253 5.37 -27.96 -28.86
C LYS A 253 5.77 -27.14 -27.63
N ARG A 254 4.92 -27.12 -26.63
CA ARG A 254 5.17 -26.42 -25.36
C ARG A 254 6.40 -26.98 -24.64
N ALA A 255 6.48 -28.28 -24.45
CA ALA A 255 7.63 -28.91 -23.80
C ALA A 255 8.95 -28.59 -24.52
N HIS A 256 8.91 -28.46 -25.83
CA HIS A 256 10.07 -28.03 -26.62
C HIS A 256 10.43 -26.56 -26.37
N CYS A 257 9.44 -25.65 -26.39
CA CYS A 257 9.67 -24.25 -26.05
C CYS A 257 10.24 -24.10 -24.64
N ASP A 258 9.62 -24.77 -23.64
CA ASP A 258 10.05 -24.74 -22.24
C ASP A 258 11.52 -25.24 -22.09
N ALA A 259 11.92 -26.28 -22.81
CA ALA A 259 13.30 -26.76 -22.80
C ALA A 259 14.28 -25.71 -23.35
N VAL A 260 13.93 -25.03 -24.47
CA VAL A 260 14.75 -23.97 -25.05
C VAL A 260 14.84 -22.77 -24.11
N GLU A 261 13.70 -22.35 -23.50
CA GLU A 261 13.64 -21.21 -22.59
C GLU A 261 14.47 -21.46 -21.33
N LEU A 262 14.29 -22.61 -20.67
CA LEU A 262 15.04 -22.98 -19.47
C LEU A 262 16.55 -23.07 -19.71
N SER A 263 16.95 -23.72 -20.81
CA SER A 263 18.36 -23.83 -21.15
C SER A 263 18.97 -22.48 -21.48
N ASN A 264 18.29 -21.64 -22.22
CA ASN A 264 18.80 -20.32 -22.58
C ASN A 264 18.88 -19.41 -21.33
N LEU A 265 17.84 -19.42 -20.49
CA LEU A 265 17.80 -18.60 -19.26
C LEU A 265 18.93 -18.93 -18.28
N LEU A 266 19.20 -20.21 -18.07
CA LEU A 266 20.13 -20.67 -17.04
C LEU A 266 21.52 -21.00 -17.55
N LEU A 267 21.65 -21.49 -18.80
CA LEU A 267 22.90 -21.90 -19.40
C LEU A 267 23.41 -20.96 -20.51
N SER A 268 22.58 -19.99 -20.93
CA SER A 268 22.85 -19.10 -22.08
C SER A 268 23.15 -19.85 -23.37
N ALA A 269 22.54 -21.01 -23.54
CA ALA A 269 22.72 -21.87 -24.68
C ALA A 269 21.45 -22.70 -24.93
N PRO A 270 21.14 -23.10 -26.18
CA PRO A 270 20.05 -24.04 -26.45
C PRO A 270 20.32 -25.42 -25.83
N PRO A 271 19.26 -26.26 -25.65
CA PRO A 271 19.43 -27.65 -25.22
C PRO A 271 20.35 -28.42 -26.13
N ALA A 272 21.22 -29.28 -25.57
CA ALA A 272 22.27 -29.98 -26.30
C ALA A 272 21.77 -31.16 -27.16
N GLN A 273 20.51 -31.58 -27.01
CA GLN A 273 19.92 -32.76 -27.66
C GLN A 273 19.76 -32.59 -29.18
N LEU A 274 19.66 -31.36 -29.65
CA LEU A 274 19.50 -31.01 -31.05
C LEU A 274 20.46 -29.88 -31.45
N SER A 275 20.79 -29.81 -32.76
CA SER A 275 21.40 -28.60 -33.28
C SER A 275 20.40 -27.43 -33.27
N GLN A 276 20.91 -26.20 -33.29
CA GLN A 276 20.07 -24.99 -33.35
C GLN A 276 19.10 -25.03 -34.53
N GLU A 277 19.58 -25.47 -35.71
CA GLU A 277 18.77 -25.62 -36.91
C GLU A 277 17.66 -26.68 -36.72
N SER A 278 17.95 -27.77 -36.03
CA SER A 278 16.99 -28.84 -35.76
C SER A 278 15.93 -28.39 -34.76
N HIS A 279 16.28 -27.60 -33.72
CA HIS A 279 15.32 -26.97 -32.84
C HIS A 279 14.34 -26.09 -33.62
N VAL A 280 14.84 -25.21 -34.47
CA VAL A 280 14.04 -24.32 -35.33
C VAL A 280 13.12 -25.14 -36.25
N ALA A 281 13.63 -26.17 -36.91
CA ALA A 281 12.86 -27.00 -37.80
C ALA A 281 11.70 -27.73 -37.08
N GLN A 282 11.96 -28.29 -35.91
CA GLN A 282 10.92 -28.95 -35.10
C GLN A 282 9.88 -27.97 -34.57
N LEU A 283 10.27 -26.79 -34.12
CA LEU A 283 9.36 -25.76 -33.64
C LEU A 283 8.43 -25.24 -34.74
N LEU A 284 8.93 -25.13 -35.96
CA LEU A 284 8.15 -24.68 -37.14
C LEU A 284 7.39 -25.82 -37.84
N ALA A 285 7.63 -27.08 -37.50
CA ALA A 285 6.99 -28.21 -38.15
C ALA A 285 5.46 -28.12 -38.13
N GLY A 286 4.84 -28.30 -39.29
CA GLY A 286 3.39 -28.25 -39.48
C GLY A 286 2.80 -26.83 -39.49
N ARG A 287 3.62 -25.76 -39.48
CA ARG A 287 3.11 -24.40 -39.59
C ARG A 287 2.24 -24.25 -40.86
N ASP A 288 1.03 -23.79 -40.67
CA ASP A 288 0.13 -23.47 -41.77
C ASP A 288 0.64 -22.25 -42.56
N ALA A 289 0.77 -22.39 -43.86
CA ALA A 289 1.38 -21.36 -44.70
C ALA A 289 0.46 -20.15 -44.94
N GLU A 290 -0.86 -20.33 -44.85
CA GLU A 290 -1.86 -19.28 -45.09
C GLU A 290 -2.17 -18.49 -43.82
N SER A 291 -2.50 -19.18 -42.73
CA SER A 291 -2.82 -18.56 -41.45
C SER A 291 -1.62 -18.23 -40.58
N GLY A 292 -0.46 -18.88 -40.84
CA GLY A 292 0.74 -18.78 -40.01
C GLY A 292 0.64 -19.51 -38.65
N LEU A 293 -0.48 -20.16 -38.36
CA LEU A 293 -0.72 -20.87 -37.10
C LEU A 293 0.11 -22.15 -37.02
N ILE A 294 0.43 -22.58 -35.81
CA ILE A 294 1.29 -23.74 -35.55
C ILE A 294 0.47 -24.79 -34.79
N PRO A 295 0.23 -25.97 -35.38
CA PRO A 295 -0.46 -27.06 -34.70
C PRO A 295 0.43 -27.70 -33.64
N GLU A 296 -0.19 -28.47 -32.74
CA GLU A 296 0.52 -29.38 -31.83
C GLU A 296 1.26 -30.49 -32.62
N LEU A 297 2.29 -31.06 -32.00
CA LEU A 297 3.04 -32.15 -32.60
C LEU A 297 2.13 -33.36 -32.92
N GLY A 298 2.17 -33.79 -34.18
CA GLY A 298 1.35 -34.88 -34.63
C GLY A 298 -0.15 -34.59 -34.82
N SER A 299 -0.53 -33.32 -34.78
CA SER A 299 -1.89 -32.88 -35.14
C SER A 299 -2.05 -32.71 -36.63
N ASP A 300 -3.15 -33.24 -37.18
CA ASP A 300 -3.58 -33.00 -38.56
C ASP A 300 -4.53 -31.79 -38.70
N ALA A 301 -4.64 -30.97 -37.66
CA ALA A 301 -5.51 -29.79 -37.65
C ALA A 301 -4.99 -28.70 -38.59
N HIS A 302 -5.89 -28.11 -39.37
CA HIS A 302 -5.61 -27.04 -40.34
C HIS A 302 -6.63 -25.90 -40.30
N GLY A 303 -6.24 -24.71 -40.68
CA GLY A 303 -7.14 -23.58 -40.87
C GLY A 303 -7.90 -23.16 -39.57
N GLU A 304 -9.23 -23.15 -39.62
CA GLU A 304 -10.07 -22.71 -38.53
C GLU A 304 -9.99 -23.55 -37.26
N ASP A 305 -9.66 -24.84 -37.38
CA ASP A 305 -9.51 -25.75 -36.23
C ASP A 305 -8.29 -25.41 -35.36
N LEU A 306 -7.36 -24.60 -35.88
CA LEU A 306 -6.19 -24.09 -35.14
C LEU A 306 -6.45 -22.83 -34.34
N LYS A 307 -7.65 -22.22 -34.42
CA LYS A 307 -7.99 -21.01 -33.65
C LYS A 307 -7.97 -21.33 -32.15
N GLY A 308 -7.15 -20.64 -31.41
CA GLY A 308 -6.97 -20.84 -29.97
C GLY A 308 -5.65 -21.52 -29.63
N GLU A 309 -5.53 -22.83 -29.75
CA GLU A 309 -4.30 -23.56 -29.45
C GLU A 309 -3.14 -23.19 -30.40
N GLY A 310 -3.41 -23.10 -31.68
CA GLY A 310 -2.43 -22.70 -32.69
C GLY A 310 -1.95 -21.24 -32.53
N ALA A 311 -2.82 -20.35 -32.11
CA ALA A 311 -2.44 -18.96 -31.77
C ALA A 311 -1.55 -18.88 -30.54
N TYR A 312 -1.82 -19.69 -29.52
CA TYR A 312 -0.96 -19.80 -28.34
C TYR A 312 0.44 -20.30 -28.70
N HIS A 313 0.53 -21.34 -29.56
CA HIS A 313 1.82 -21.86 -30.02
C HIS A 313 2.63 -20.82 -30.81
N VAL A 314 2.00 -19.93 -31.56
CA VAL A 314 2.72 -18.85 -32.27
C VAL A 314 3.49 -17.96 -31.29
N LEU A 315 2.89 -17.63 -30.11
CA LEU A 315 3.57 -16.81 -29.10
C LEU A 315 4.73 -17.57 -28.43
N ALA A 316 4.49 -18.80 -27.99
CA ALA A 316 5.53 -19.61 -27.33
C ALA A 316 6.68 -19.94 -28.28
N VAL A 317 6.36 -20.40 -29.50
CA VAL A 317 7.37 -20.70 -30.53
C VAL A 317 8.11 -19.43 -30.94
N GLY A 318 7.42 -18.29 -31.09
CA GLY A 318 8.05 -17.02 -31.45
C GLY A 318 9.13 -16.61 -30.44
N TYR A 319 8.87 -16.77 -29.17
CA TYR A 319 9.85 -16.49 -28.10
C TYR A 319 11.01 -17.49 -28.11
N ALA A 320 10.74 -18.79 -28.27
CA ALA A 320 11.80 -19.79 -28.40
C ALA A 320 12.66 -19.58 -29.63
N LEU A 321 12.09 -19.19 -30.78
CA LEU A 321 12.85 -18.84 -32.00
C LEU A 321 13.76 -17.63 -31.76
N ASP A 322 13.27 -16.59 -31.06
CA ASP A 322 14.10 -15.42 -30.76
C ASP A 322 15.31 -15.81 -29.91
N LEU A 323 15.11 -16.65 -28.89
CA LEU A 323 16.22 -17.23 -28.11
C LEU A 323 17.20 -18.07 -28.92
N LEU A 324 16.74 -18.72 -29.99
CA LEU A 324 17.56 -19.47 -30.95
C LEU A 324 18.15 -18.56 -32.03
N GLY A 325 17.98 -17.24 -31.97
CA GLY A 325 18.45 -16.32 -33.00
C GLY A 325 17.74 -16.47 -34.36
N ALA A 326 16.56 -17.06 -34.39
CA ALA A 326 15.75 -17.30 -35.58
C ALA A 326 14.47 -16.46 -35.58
N ARG A 327 13.77 -16.43 -36.70
CA ARG A 327 12.49 -15.73 -36.85
C ARG A 327 11.51 -16.58 -37.63
N PHE A 328 10.22 -16.25 -37.53
CA PHE A 328 9.25 -16.83 -38.44
C PHE A 328 9.63 -16.53 -39.88
N PRO A 329 9.50 -17.52 -40.80
CA PRO A 329 9.62 -17.24 -42.23
C PRO A 329 8.63 -16.14 -42.63
N SER A 330 9.10 -15.19 -43.45
CA SER A 330 8.21 -14.23 -44.12
C SER A 330 7.16 -14.97 -44.95
N ALA A 331 5.93 -14.52 -44.93
CA ALA A 331 4.86 -15.06 -45.75
C ALA A 331 5.13 -14.83 -47.23
#